data_aca2d1c27ffa495896e53bb87347736f
#
_entry.id   aca2d1c27ffa495896e53bb87347736f
#
_cell.length_a   1.000
_cell.length_b   1.000
_cell.length_c   1.000
_cell.angle_alpha   90.00
_cell.angle_beta   90.00
_cell.angle_gamma   90.00
#
_symmetry.space_group_name_H-M   'P 1'
#
loop_
_entity.id
_entity.type
_entity.pdbx_description
1 polymer ?
#
loop_
_entity_poly.entity_id
_entity_poly.type
_entity_poly.pdbx_seq_one_letter_code
_entity_poly.pdbx_strand_id
1 'polypeptide(L)'
;MVAFAASSGGFNASLLLNITDLLLAGISTSAAAFIDESYKVSPLANYFFVIPSAIVLALLITAVTELFINDKARELVNHDHVDDDAASFTTPDHIETPDDEGLKLAAEEIRGLKVTGLFILGMLAAYFALLFIPGSPFLGPDNAAMESVLITDIGAVIGVMFFAAGLVYGLVTRSITSGGDVPRFMAKGLETLVPMMVLFFAVSQFLAYFEWSNLGQWTAIKGSEALTAIDMPTPLLFALFVLLVAAINLLITSGSAQWALMAPVVVPMFMLVGIAPEVTQMLYRIGDSPANIVTPMSPYFALALMFLQKYYRKAGLGTLMSLSLPYAVTMMVGWFLFFLAWYYTGLPLGPGTPMEYPAG
;
A
#
# COMPACT_ATOMS: atom_id res chain seq x y z
N MET A 1 -6.87 -18.54 3.91
CA MET A 1 -7.14 -17.84 2.64
C MET A 1 -7.63 -16.40 2.85
N VAL A 2 -8.69 -16.17 3.63
CA VAL A 2 -9.22 -14.80 3.88
C VAL A 2 -8.16 -13.83 4.39
N ALA A 3 -7.38 -14.20 5.42
CA ALA A 3 -6.30 -13.37 5.95
C ALA A 3 -5.23 -13.03 4.89
N PHE A 4 -4.91 -13.99 4.03
CA PHE A 4 -3.95 -13.78 2.95
C PHE A 4 -4.50 -12.81 1.89
N ALA A 5 -5.78 -12.96 1.50
CA ALA A 5 -6.44 -12.03 0.59
C ALA A 5 -6.58 -10.62 1.20
N ALA A 6 -6.95 -10.54 2.49
CA ALA A 6 -7.06 -9.25 3.20
C ALA A 6 -5.71 -8.55 3.34
N SER A 7 -4.63 -9.29 3.60
CA SER A 7 -3.26 -8.74 3.65
C SER A 7 -2.84 -8.15 2.29
N SER A 8 -3.17 -8.84 1.18
CA SER A 8 -2.89 -8.36 -0.17
C SER A 8 -3.73 -7.12 -0.51
N GLY A 9 -5.06 -7.18 -0.31
CA GLY A 9 -5.94 -6.04 -0.56
C GLY A 9 -5.56 -4.82 0.28
N GLY A 10 -5.26 -5.02 1.57
CA GLY A 10 -4.85 -3.98 2.51
C GLY A 10 -3.46 -3.39 2.25
N PHE A 11 -2.65 -3.99 1.38
CA PHE A 11 -1.32 -3.47 1.05
C PHE A 11 -1.38 -2.07 0.44
N ASN A 12 -2.31 -1.84 -0.50
CA ASN A 12 -2.51 -0.55 -1.16
C ASN A 12 -3.88 0.09 -0.88
N ALA A 13 -4.74 -0.55 -0.08
CA ALA A 13 -6.05 -0.02 0.33
C ALA A 13 -6.19 -0.12 1.85
N SER A 14 -5.86 0.94 2.56
CA SER A 14 -5.87 0.98 4.02
C SER A 14 -6.65 2.19 4.54
N LEU A 15 -7.18 2.07 5.76
CA LEU A 15 -7.90 3.16 6.44
C LEU A 15 -6.95 4.24 6.98
N LEU A 16 -5.68 3.89 7.15
CA LEU A 16 -4.65 4.79 7.67
C LEU A 16 -3.52 4.92 6.66
N LEU A 17 -2.85 6.07 6.69
CA LEU A 17 -1.61 6.27 5.93
C LEU A 17 -0.57 5.22 6.35
N ASN A 18 0.08 4.67 5.35
CA ASN A 18 1.14 3.69 5.53
C ASN A 18 2.42 4.14 4.81
N ILE A 19 3.50 3.41 5.04
CA ILE A 19 4.80 3.72 4.43
C ILE A 19 4.76 3.67 2.89
N THR A 20 3.88 2.84 2.32
CA THR A 20 3.72 2.72 0.86
C THR A 20 3.20 4.02 0.27
N ASP A 21 2.31 4.74 0.95
CA ASP A 21 1.77 6.02 0.49
C ASP A 21 2.89 7.06 0.32
N LEU A 22 3.80 7.13 1.29
CA LEU A 22 4.95 8.04 1.24
C LEU A 22 5.92 7.66 0.12
N LEU A 23 6.23 6.35 0.01
CA LEU A 23 7.19 5.85 -0.98
C LEU A 23 6.69 6.06 -2.41
N LEU A 24 5.44 5.68 -2.68
CA LEU A 24 4.85 5.85 -4.01
C LEU A 24 4.72 7.33 -4.39
N ALA A 25 4.34 8.20 -3.46
CA ALA A 25 4.26 9.64 -3.69
C ALA A 25 5.63 10.24 -4.05
N GLY A 26 6.68 9.87 -3.31
CA GLY A 26 8.05 10.31 -3.60
C GLY A 26 8.56 9.87 -4.98
N ILE A 27 8.32 8.61 -5.33
CA ILE A 27 8.69 8.06 -6.65
C ILE A 27 7.88 8.75 -7.77
N SER A 28 6.57 8.95 -7.57
CA SER A 28 5.70 9.64 -8.53
C SER A 28 6.12 11.08 -8.73
N THR A 29 6.49 11.79 -7.66
CA THR A 29 7.03 13.17 -7.73
C THR A 29 8.29 13.21 -8.59
N SER A 30 9.25 12.31 -8.34
CA SER A 30 10.49 12.24 -9.11
C SER A 30 10.23 11.90 -10.60
N ALA A 31 9.23 11.09 -10.88
CA ALA A 31 8.85 10.75 -12.25
C ALA A 31 8.11 11.91 -12.95
N ALA A 32 7.23 12.61 -12.26
CA ALA A 32 6.51 13.78 -12.80
C ALA A 32 7.46 14.94 -13.14
N ALA A 33 8.56 15.06 -12.40
CA ALA A 33 9.57 16.09 -12.62
C ALA A 33 10.23 16.04 -14.04
N PHE A 34 10.13 14.93 -14.76
CA PHE A 34 10.56 14.86 -16.17
C PHE A 34 9.71 15.73 -17.11
N ILE A 35 8.49 16.07 -16.73
CA ILE A 35 7.59 16.93 -17.50
C ILE A 35 7.41 18.29 -16.81
N ASP A 36 7.27 18.30 -15.48
CA ASP A 36 7.08 19.50 -14.66
C ASP A 36 7.88 19.36 -13.37
N GLU A 37 9.01 20.06 -13.29
CA GLU A 37 9.91 20.05 -12.12
C GLU A 37 9.24 20.56 -10.83
N SER A 38 8.19 21.35 -10.96
CA SER A 38 7.45 21.90 -9.82
C SER A 38 6.37 20.98 -9.28
N TYR A 39 6.01 19.91 -10.03
CA TYR A 39 4.91 19.02 -9.68
C TYR A 39 5.26 18.13 -8.49
N LYS A 40 4.41 18.12 -7.49
CA LYS A 40 4.59 17.30 -6.29
C LYS A 40 3.35 16.45 -6.04
N VAL A 41 3.55 15.16 -5.94
CA VAL A 41 2.51 14.20 -5.54
C VAL A 41 2.50 14.09 -4.02
N SER A 42 1.38 14.44 -3.40
CA SER A 42 1.22 14.34 -1.94
C SER A 42 1.13 12.86 -1.49
N PRO A 43 1.64 12.49 -0.30
CA PRO A 43 1.34 11.20 0.32
C PRO A 43 -0.15 10.93 0.50
N LEU A 44 -0.98 11.97 0.57
CA LEU A 44 -2.44 11.89 0.65
C LEU A 44 -3.13 11.81 -0.73
N ALA A 45 -2.38 11.79 -1.83
CA ALA A 45 -2.88 11.91 -3.18
C ALA A 45 -4.04 10.95 -3.55
N ASN A 46 -4.08 9.77 -2.94
CA ASN A 46 -5.12 8.78 -3.20
C ASN A 46 -6.04 8.52 -1.99
N TYR A 47 -5.90 9.30 -0.91
CA TYR A 47 -6.47 8.95 0.39
C TYR A 47 -8.00 8.91 0.42
N PHE A 48 -8.69 9.81 -0.31
CA PHE A 48 -10.15 9.82 -0.38
C PHE A 48 -10.71 8.59 -1.11
N PHE A 49 -9.96 8.05 -2.05
CA PHE A 49 -10.34 6.84 -2.76
C PHE A 49 -9.91 5.56 -2.03
N VAL A 50 -8.74 5.56 -1.39
CA VAL A 50 -8.17 4.38 -0.71
C VAL A 50 -9.02 3.95 0.49
N ILE A 51 -9.58 4.89 1.27
CA ILE A 51 -10.43 4.59 2.42
C ILE A 51 -11.68 3.77 2.02
N PRO A 52 -12.57 4.26 1.12
CA PRO A 52 -13.72 3.46 0.69
C PRO A 52 -13.30 2.20 -0.08
N SER A 53 -12.14 2.21 -0.75
CA SER A 53 -11.59 1.00 -1.39
C SER A 53 -11.33 -0.13 -0.41
N ALA A 54 -10.82 0.17 0.79
CA ALA A 54 -10.61 -0.83 1.83
C ALA A 54 -11.92 -1.53 2.22
N ILE A 55 -13.02 -0.79 2.31
CA ILE A 55 -14.36 -1.33 2.61
C ILE A 55 -14.85 -2.19 1.43
N VAL A 56 -14.74 -1.68 0.20
CA VAL A 56 -15.14 -2.41 -1.01
C VAL A 56 -14.37 -3.73 -1.14
N LEU A 57 -13.05 -3.71 -0.96
CA LEU A 57 -12.23 -4.92 -1.00
C LEU A 57 -12.60 -5.91 0.10
N ALA A 58 -12.88 -5.45 1.33
CA ALA A 58 -13.34 -6.31 2.41
C ALA A 58 -14.67 -7.02 2.04
N LEU A 59 -15.62 -6.30 1.43
CA LEU A 59 -16.87 -6.87 0.96
C LEU A 59 -16.66 -7.87 -0.18
N LEU A 60 -15.79 -7.56 -1.16
CA LEU A 60 -15.45 -8.46 -2.26
C LEU A 60 -14.79 -9.74 -1.75
N ILE A 61 -13.83 -9.64 -0.82
CA ILE A 61 -13.17 -10.80 -0.20
C ILE A 61 -14.20 -11.65 0.53
N THR A 62 -15.11 -11.04 1.29
CA THR A 62 -16.18 -11.75 1.98
C THR A 62 -17.09 -12.47 0.99
N ALA A 63 -17.53 -11.79 -0.06
CA ALA A 63 -18.38 -12.40 -1.09
C ALA A 63 -17.71 -13.59 -1.79
N VAL A 64 -16.44 -13.48 -2.17
CA VAL A 64 -15.69 -14.59 -2.76
C VAL A 64 -15.56 -15.75 -1.78
N THR A 65 -15.31 -15.45 -0.51
CA THR A 65 -15.19 -16.48 0.53
C THR A 65 -16.48 -17.29 0.65
N GLU A 66 -17.60 -16.60 0.79
CA GLU A 66 -18.90 -17.26 1.02
C GLU A 66 -19.44 -17.96 -0.23
N LEU A 67 -19.26 -17.36 -1.41
CA LEU A 67 -19.87 -17.87 -2.65
C LEU A 67 -19.03 -18.95 -3.36
N PHE A 68 -17.70 -18.93 -3.19
CA PHE A 68 -16.82 -19.79 -4.00
C PHE A 68 -15.84 -20.63 -3.18
N ILE A 69 -15.29 -20.06 -2.09
CA ILE A 69 -14.17 -20.70 -1.40
C ILE A 69 -14.66 -21.63 -0.30
N ASN A 70 -15.76 -21.28 0.38
CA ASN A 70 -16.26 -22.03 1.53
C ASN A 70 -16.58 -23.48 1.13
N ASP A 71 -17.32 -23.70 0.03
CA ASP A 71 -17.67 -25.04 -0.44
C ASP A 71 -16.45 -25.82 -0.92
N LYS A 72 -15.56 -25.17 -1.66
CA LYS A 72 -14.32 -25.77 -2.15
C LYS A 72 -13.37 -26.15 -1.00
N ALA A 73 -13.29 -25.32 0.04
CA ALA A 73 -12.50 -25.62 1.23
C ALA A 73 -13.06 -26.81 2.01
N ARG A 74 -14.40 -26.89 2.15
CA ARG A 74 -15.06 -28.06 2.79
C ARG A 74 -14.82 -29.34 2.03
N GLU A 75 -14.89 -29.31 0.70
CA GLU A 75 -14.62 -30.46 -0.16
C GLU A 75 -13.17 -30.96 0.02
N LEU A 76 -12.18 -30.06 0.03
CA LEU A 76 -10.77 -30.41 0.24
C LEU A 76 -10.54 -31.10 1.61
N VAL A 77 -11.16 -30.57 2.68
CA VAL A 77 -11.03 -31.15 4.02
C VAL A 77 -11.71 -32.48 4.10
N ASN A 78 -12.89 -32.68 3.49
CA ASN A 78 -13.60 -33.96 3.50
C ASN A 78 -12.84 -35.06 2.73
N HIS A 79 -12.14 -34.73 1.65
CA HIS A 79 -11.30 -35.67 0.92
C HIS A 79 -10.08 -36.14 1.73
N ASP A 80 -9.55 -35.34 2.61
CA ASP A 80 -8.40 -35.71 3.45
C ASP A 80 -8.81 -36.68 4.59
N HIS A 81 -10.06 -36.58 5.09
CA HIS A 81 -10.58 -37.45 6.12
C HIS A 81 -10.88 -38.90 5.60
N VAL A 82 -11.06 -39.09 4.31
CA VAL A 82 -11.33 -40.41 3.72
C VAL A 82 -10.03 -41.23 3.58
N ASP A 83 -8.88 -40.58 3.53
CA ASP A 83 -7.57 -41.26 3.44
C ASP A 83 -6.90 -41.52 4.82
N ASP A 84 -7.52 -41.10 5.94
CA ASP A 84 -6.93 -41.17 7.28
C ASP A 84 -7.06 -42.49 8.02
N ASP A 85 -7.64 -43.51 7.39
CA ASP A 85 -7.63 -44.89 7.95
C ASP A 85 -6.21 -45.55 7.94
N ALA A 86 -5.18 -44.84 7.49
CA ALA A 86 -3.85 -45.41 7.30
C ALA A 86 -2.71 -44.80 8.16
N ALA A 87 -2.91 -43.74 8.94
CA ALA A 87 -1.83 -43.25 9.79
C ALA A 87 -2.34 -42.47 10.99
N SER A 88 -2.25 -43.09 12.17
CA SER A 88 -2.24 -42.37 13.46
C SER A 88 -1.09 -41.37 13.47
N PHE A 89 -1.39 -40.12 13.20
CA PHE A 89 -0.43 -39.04 13.34
C PHE A 89 -0.50 -38.46 14.75
N THR A 90 0.53 -38.74 15.51
CA THR A 90 0.93 -37.86 16.60
C THR A 90 1.13 -36.44 16.02
N THR A 91 0.22 -35.55 16.36
CA THR A 91 0.49 -34.09 16.29
C THR A 91 1.91 -33.86 16.76
N PRO A 92 2.74 -33.09 16.03
CA PRO A 92 4.00 -32.62 16.63
C PRO A 92 3.58 -31.77 17.85
N ASP A 93 3.84 -32.33 19.03
CA ASP A 93 3.46 -31.77 20.35
C ASP A 93 4.19 -30.46 20.69
N HIS A 94 4.82 -29.81 19.76
CA HIS A 94 5.53 -28.55 19.97
C HIS A 94 5.43 -27.59 18.79
N ILE A 95 4.23 -27.16 18.41
CA ILE A 95 4.03 -25.74 18.17
C ILE A 95 3.46 -25.24 19.48
N GLU A 96 4.31 -24.75 20.35
CA GLU A 96 3.91 -23.91 21.45
C GLU A 96 3.04 -22.82 20.84
N THR A 97 1.73 -22.92 21.02
CA THR A 97 0.89 -21.73 21.00
C THR A 97 1.62 -20.78 21.94
N PRO A 98 2.01 -19.56 21.51
CA PRO A 98 2.60 -18.62 22.45
C PRO A 98 1.70 -18.66 23.67
N ASP A 99 2.26 -19.07 24.82
CA ASP A 99 1.51 -19.15 26.05
C ASP A 99 0.68 -17.89 26.17
N ASP A 100 -0.63 -18.03 26.45
CA ASP A 100 -1.51 -16.89 26.69
C ASP A 100 -0.93 -15.92 27.73
N GLU A 101 0.03 -16.35 28.52
CA GLU A 101 0.81 -15.53 29.43
C GLU A 101 1.78 -14.58 28.73
N GLY A 102 2.35 -14.97 27.57
CA GLY A 102 3.23 -14.11 26.76
C GLY A 102 2.49 -12.97 26.03
N LEU A 103 1.17 -13.06 25.91
CA LEU A 103 0.33 -12.03 25.30
C LEU A 103 -0.31 -11.08 26.31
N LYS A 104 -0.14 -11.33 27.63
CA LYS A 104 -0.66 -10.45 28.68
C LYS A 104 0.24 -9.24 28.83
N LEU A 105 -0.26 -8.08 28.46
CA LEU A 105 0.42 -6.80 28.68
C LEU A 105 0.65 -6.56 30.17
N ALA A 106 1.86 -6.14 30.54
CA ALA A 106 2.16 -5.73 31.90
C ALA A 106 1.32 -4.48 32.30
N ALA A 107 1.06 -4.32 33.58
CA ALA A 107 0.28 -3.18 34.07
C ALA A 107 0.89 -1.82 33.67
N GLU A 108 2.23 -1.75 33.57
CA GLU A 108 2.98 -0.59 33.12
C GLU A 108 2.77 -0.32 31.61
N GLU A 109 2.69 -1.37 30.80
CA GLU A 109 2.40 -1.26 29.37
C GLU A 109 0.98 -0.78 29.10
N ILE A 110 -0.01 -1.32 29.86
CA ILE A 110 -1.41 -0.86 29.78
C ILE A 110 -1.50 0.62 30.16
N ARG A 111 -0.78 1.05 31.20
CA ARG A 111 -0.74 2.46 31.59
C ARG A 111 -0.07 3.30 30.50
N GLY A 112 1.04 2.82 29.95
CA GLY A 112 1.76 3.44 28.82
C GLY A 112 0.82 3.67 27.64
N LEU A 113 0.10 2.63 27.19
CA LEU A 113 -0.85 2.69 26.09
C LEU A 113 -1.98 3.71 26.34
N LYS A 114 -2.55 3.73 27.55
CA LYS A 114 -3.62 4.68 27.90
C LYS A 114 -3.15 6.14 27.86
N VAL A 115 -1.98 6.42 28.46
CA VAL A 115 -1.40 7.78 28.49
C VAL A 115 -1.02 8.22 27.09
N THR A 116 -0.34 7.37 26.33
CA THR A 116 0.05 7.67 24.95
C THR A 116 -1.17 7.83 24.04
N GLY A 117 -2.21 6.99 24.20
CA GLY A 117 -3.46 7.14 23.46
C GLY A 117 -4.14 8.49 23.72
N LEU A 118 -4.21 8.91 25.00
CA LEU A 118 -4.74 10.24 25.34
C LEU A 118 -3.87 11.37 24.77
N PHE A 119 -2.56 11.21 24.79
CA PHE A 119 -1.61 12.17 24.20
C PHE A 119 -1.79 12.27 22.66
N ILE A 120 -1.93 11.15 21.96
CA ILE A 120 -2.23 11.13 20.54
C ILE A 120 -3.55 11.82 20.22
N LEU A 121 -4.61 11.57 21.02
CA LEU A 121 -5.89 12.27 20.86
C LEU A 121 -5.72 13.78 21.03
N GLY A 122 -4.92 14.22 22.00
CA GLY A 122 -4.59 15.64 22.20
C GLY A 122 -3.85 16.23 21.01
N MET A 123 -2.86 15.51 20.46
CA MET A 123 -2.14 15.95 19.26
C MET A 123 -3.04 16.04 18.03
N LEU A 124 -3.93 15.05 17.82
CA LEU A 124 -4.91 15.08 16.74
C LEU A 124 -5.88 16.26 16.91
N ALA A 125 -6.36 16.52 18.12
CA ALA A 125 -7.20 17.69 18.40
C ALA A 125 -6.47 18.99 18.10
N ALA A 126 -5.21 19.12 18.50
CA ALA A 126 -4.37 20.27 18.17
C ALA A 126 -4.14 20.41 16.65
N TYR A 127 -3.86 19.32 15.95
CA TYR A 127 -3.69 19.29 14.50
C TYR A 127 -4.94 19.81 13.79
N PHE A 128 -6.13 19.29 14.13
CA PHE A 128 -7.38 19.75 13.54
C PHE A 128 -7.70 21.21 13.95
N ALA A 129 -7.42 21.60 15.19
CA ALA A 129 -7.60 22.98 15.62
C ALA A 129 -6.74 23.94 14.76
N LEU A 130 -5.47 23.60 14.51
CA LEU A 130 -4.58 24.40 13.67
C LEU A 130 -5.01 24.48 12.21
N LEU A 131 -5.72 23.47 11.70
CA LEU A 131 -6.28 23.45 10.34
C LEU A 131 -7.57 24.29 10.20
N PHE A 132 -8.35 24.44 11.27
CA PHE A 132 -9.67 25.06 11.17
C PHE A 132 -9.77 26.43 11.90
N ILE A 133 -8.77 26.81 12.71
CA ILE A 133 -8.75 28.13 13.35
C ILE A 133 -8.35 29.18 12.31
N PRO A 134 -9.23 30.17 12.01
CA PRO A 134 -8.89 31.25 11.08
C PRO A 134 -7.66 32.05 11.56
N GLY A 135 -6.76 32.34 10.64
CA GLY A 135 -5.52 33.09 10.97
C GLY A 135 -4.39 32.20 11.55
N SER A 136 -4.55 30.88 11.55
CA SER A 136 -3.44 29.97 11.87
C SER A 136 -2.26 30.17 10.90
N PRO A 137 -1.01 30.24 11.40
CA PRO A 137 0.18 30.43 10.55
C PRO A 137 0.47 29.22 9.63
N PHE A 138 -0.25 28.12 9.80
CA PHE A 138 -0.10 26.89 9.02
C PHE A 138 -1.07 26.79 7.85
N LEU A 139 -2.07 27.70 7.76
CA LEU A 139 -3.02 27.71 6.64
C LEU A 139 -2.37 28.24 5.36
N GLY A 140 -2.86 27.76 4.23
CA GLY A 140 -2.49 28.30 2.93
C GLY A 140 -3.03 29.71 2.67
N PRO A 141 -2.77 30.28 1.47
CA PRO A 141 -3.34 31.55 1.07
C PRO A 141 -4.85 31.58 1.28
N ASP A 142 -5.40 32.74 1.64
CA ASP A 142 -6.85 32.93 1.89
C ASP A 142 -7.47 31.99 2.96
N ASN A 143 -6.67 31.50 3.91
CA ASN A 143 -7.05 30.50 4.92
C ASN A 143 -7.49 29.14 4.32
N ALA A 144 -6.97 28.79 3.15
CA ALA A 144 -7.27 27.51 2.52
C ALA A 144 -6.65 26.34 3.32
N ALA A 145 -7.49 25.55 3.98
CA ALA A 145 -7.03 24.41 4.77
C ALA A 145 -6.36 23.31 3.91
N MET A 146 -6.83 23.11 2.67
CA MET A 146 -6.26 22.11 1.76
C MET A 146 -4.86 22.47 1.25
N GLU A 147 -4.50 23.73 1.27
CA GLU A 147 -3.16 24.24 0.91
C GLU A 147 -2.27 24.45 2.15
N SER A 148 -2.73 23.98 3.29
CA SER A 148 -1.98 24.04 4.54
C SER A 148 -0.68 23.23 4.47
N VAL A 149 0.41 23.79 5.00
CA VAL A 149 1.69 23.09 5.17
C VAL A 149 1.49 21.79 5.99
N LEU A 150 0.51 21.74 6.90
CA LEU A 150 0.19 20.54 7.68
C LEU A 150 -0.37 19.41 6.80
N ILE A 151 -0.95 19.72 5.65
CA ILE A 151 -1.46 18.74 4.69
C ILE A 151 -0.41 18.46 3.61
N THR A 152 0.24 19.49 3.07
CA THR A 152 1.25 19.31 2.02
C THR A 152 2.49 18.55 2.50
N ASP A 153 2.92 18.79 3.76
CA ASP A 153 4.05 18.14 4.39
C ASP A 153 3.62 17.12 5.46
N ILE A 154 2.49 16.42 5.23
CA ILE A 154 1.89 15.46 6.18
C ILE A 154 2.89 14.40 6.66
N GLY A 155 3.87 14.01 5.83
CA GLY A 155 4.91 13.07 6.21
C GLY A 155 5.74 13.55 7.40
N ALA A 156 6.12 14.82 7.44
CA ALA A 156 6.84 15.42 8.56
C ALA A 156 5.96 15.48 9.82
N VAL A 157 4.68 15.86 9.65
CA VAL A 157 3.71 15.91 10.76
C VAL A 157 3.55 14.55 11.41
N ILE A 158 3.34 13.50 10.60
CA ILE A 158 3.23 12.12 11.09
C ILE A 158 4.52 11.69 11.79
N GLY A 159 5.69 11.99 11.21
CA GLY A 159 6.97 11.68 11.82
C GLY A 159 7.11 12.29 13.22
N VAL A 160 6.77 13.55 13.39
CA VAL A 160 6.77 14.25 14.68
C VAL A 160 5.76 13.63 15.65
N MET A 161 4.55 13.30 15.19
CA MET A 161 3.51 12.68 16.02
C MET A 161 3.95 11.30 16.54
N PHE A 162 4.48 10.45 15.68
CA PHE A 162 4.97 9.13 16.10
C PHE A 162 6.18 9.22 17.02
N PHE A 163 7.11 10.14 16.73
CA PHE A 163 8.26 10.38 17.61
C PHE A 163 7.81 10.82 19.02
N ALA A 164 6.90 11.79 19.10
CA ALA A 164 6.40 12.28 20.37
C ALA A 164 5.60 11.20 21.13
N ALA A 165 4.75 10.44 20.42
CA ALA A 165 4.01 9.31 20.99
C ALA A 165 4.96 8.22 21.52
N GLY A 166 5.97 7.85 20.75
CA GLY A 166 6.99 6.88 21.17
C GLY A 166 7.79 7.36 22.40
N LEU A 167 8.13 8.64 22.45
CA LEU A 167 8.80 9.25 23.58
C LEU A 167 7.94 9.19 24.85
N VAL A 168 6.65 9.58 24.77
CA VAL A 168 5.71 9.51 25.88
C VAL A 168 5.51 8.07 26.37
N TYR A 169 5.32 7.13 25.45
CA TYR A 169 5.21 5.72 25.79
C TYR A 169 6.47 5.21 26.51
N GLY A 170 7.64 5.50 25.94
CA GLY A 170 8.93 5.07 26.48
C GLY A 170 9.22 5.62 27.87
N LEU A 171 8.85 6.87 28.13
CA LEU A 171 9.01 7.49 29.46
C LEU A 171 8.04 6.90 30.49
N VAL A 172 6.77 6.65 30.10
CA VAL A 172 5.75 6.09 31.01
C VAL A 172 6.03 4.63 31.35
N THR A 173 6.47 3.83 30.38
CA THR A 173 6.83 2.41 30.57
C THR A 173 8.25 2.22 31.13
N ARG A 174 9.00 3.32 31.30
CA ARG A 174 10.42 3.31 31.69
C ARG A 174 11.34 2.52 30.74
N SER A 175 10.93 2.31 29.49
CA SER A 175 11.80 1.77 28.44
C SER A 175 12.82 2.79 27.97
N ILE A 176 12.56 4.10 28.16
CA ILE A 176 13.50 5.20 28.01
C ILE A 176 13.84 5.71 29.42
N THR A 177 15.09 5.46 29.84
CA THR A 177 15.59 5.84 31.18
C THR A 177 16.70 6.90 31.10
N SER A 178 17.31 7.04 29.94
CA SER A 178 18.39 8.00 29.72
C SER A 178 18.28 8.68 28.34
N GLY A 179 18.91 9.84 28.19
CA GLY A 179 18.94 10.54 26.88
C GLY A 179 19.63 9.74 25.76
N GLY A 180 20.49 8.77 26.11
CA GLY A 180 21.14 7.88 25.15
C GLY A 180 20.22 6.79 24.59
N ASP A 181 19.09 6.52 25.22
CA ASP A 181 18.15 5.49 24.76
C ASP A 181 17.42 5.94 23.50
N VAL A 182 17.11 7.24 23.36
CA VAL A 182 16.40 7.79 22.21
C VAL A 182 17.17 7.57 20.90
N PRO A 183 18.43 7.98 20.76
CA PRO A 183 19.21 7.68 19.55
C PRO A 183 19.35 6.18 19.27
N ARG A 184 19.42 5.34 20.30
CA ARG A 184 19.51 3.88 20.15
C ARG A 184 18.22 3.31 19.55
N PHE A 185 17.06 3.73 20.02
CA PHE A 185 15.77 3.32 19.43
C PHE A 185 15.60 3.86 18.02
N MET A 186 16.02 5.10 17.74
CA MET A 186 16.03 5.66 16.39
C MET A 186 16.92 4.85 15.45
N ALA A 187 18.14 4.49 15.87
CA ALA A 187 19.04 3.66 15.08
C ALA A 187 18.42 2.29 14.76
N LYS A 188 17.80 1.64 15.76
CA LYS A 188 17.09 0.37 15.55
C LYS A 188 15.92 0.49 14.55
N GLY A 189 15.21 1.62 14.57
CA GLY A 189 14.19 1.92 13.57
C GLY A 189 14.80 2.08 12.17
N LEU A 190 15.95 2.74 12.05
CA LEU A 190 16.65 2.92 10.77
C LEU A 190 17.16 1.61 10.18
N GLU A 191 17.54 0.63 11.00
CA GLU A 191 17.97 -0.71 10.54
C GLU A 191 16.91 -1.36 9.65
N THR A 192 15.62 -1.18 9.95
CA THR A 192 14.52 -1.72 9.16
C THR A 192 14.37 -1.04 7.79
N LEU A 193 14.91 0.18 7.63
CA LEU A 193 14.88 0.96 6.40
C LEU A 193 16.11 0.73 5.51
N VAL A 194 17.14 0.04 5.99
CA VAL A 194 18.38 -0.18 5.21
C VAL A 194 18.12 -0.81 3.85
N PRO A 195 17.29 -1.86 3.69
CA PRO A 195 17.00 -2.42 2.37
C PRO A 195 16.36 -1.40 1.41
N MET A 196 15.50 -0.50 1.94
CA MET A 196 14.90 0.57 1.16
C MET A 196 15.91 1.65 0.76
N MET A 197 16.82 2.00 1.66
CA MET A 197 17.89 2.96 1.33
C MET A 197 18.77 2.45 0.20
N VAL A 198 19.12 1.15 0.21
CA VAL A 198 19.87 0.51 -0.89
C VAL A 198 19.06 0.55 -2.19
N LEU A 199 17.76 0.23 -2.13
CA LEU A 199 16.88 0.33 -3.29
C LEU A 199 16.85 1.76 -3.84
N PHE A 200 16.63 2.77 -3.00
CA PHE A 200 16.59 4.17 -3.44
C PHE A 200 17.93 4.66 -3.99
N PHE A 201 19.04 4.18 -3.44
CA PHE A 201 20.35 4.46 -4.03
C PHE A 201 20.45 3.94 -5.48
N ALA A 202 20.04 2.68 -5.71
CA ALA A 202 20.05 2.10 -7.06
C ALA A 202 19.08 2.82 -8.00
N VAL A 203 17.86 3.12 -7.52
CA VAL A 203 16.83 3.84 -8.27
C VAL A 203 17.28 5.25 -8.62
N SER A 204 17.91 5.98 -7.71
CA SER A 204 18.39 7.34 -8.00
C SER A 204 19.50 7.35 -9.07
N GLN A 205 20.37 6.33 -9.10
CA GLN A 205 21.33 6.17 -10.20
C GLN A 205 20.63 5.91 -11.53
N PHE A 206 19.64 5.01 -11.53
CA PHE A 206 18.83 4.75 -12.72
C PHE A 206 18.14 6.02 -13.23
N LEU A 207 17.48 6.78 -12.34
CA LEU A 207 16.83 8.04 -12.70
C LEU A 207 17.82 9.06 -13.26
N ALA A 208 18.97 9.24 -12.61
CA ALA A 208 20.01 10.17 -13.07
C ALA A 208 20.53 9.81 -14.48
N TYR A 209 20.76 8.52 -14.76
CA TYR A 209 21.16 8.09 -16.11
C TYR A 209 20.03 8.21 -17.11
N PHE A 210 18.79 7.94 -16.70
CA PHE A 210 17.60 8.03 -17.54
C PHE A 210 17.31 9.48 -17.95
N GLU A 211 17.51 10.42 -17.02
CA GLU A 211 17.45 11.86 -17.26
C GLU A 211 18.62 12.33 -18.16
N TRP A 212 19.86 12.01 -17.79
CA TRP A 212 21.06 12.40 -18.54
C TRP A 212 21.05 11.93 -19.99
N SER A 213 20.53 10.73 -20.24
CA SER A 213 20.40 10.17 -21.60
C SER A 213 19.19 10.71 -22.38
N ASN A 214 18.33 11.53 -21.77
CA ASN A 214 17.04 11.97 -22.29
C ASN A 214 16.08 10.82 -22.66
N LEU A 215 16.36 9.59 -22.21
CA LEU A 215 15.48 8.44 -22.44
C LEU A 215 14.12 8.61 -21.80
N GLY A 216 14.03 9.29 -20.63
CA GLY A 216 12.78 9.60 -19.97
C GLY A 216 11.82 10.39 -20.85
N GLN A 217 12.31 11.52 -21.37
CA GLN A 217 11.52 12.38 -22.27
C GLN A 217 11.22 11.67 -23.60
N TRP A 218 12.20 10.99 -24.17
CA TRP A 218 12.02 10.27 -25.44
C TRP A 218 10.96 9.17 -25.32
N THR A 219 11.00 8.36 -24.27
CA THR A 219 10.02 7.29 -24.05
C THR A 219 8.65 7.84 -23.72
N ALA A 220 8.55 8.95 -22.96
CA ALA A 220 7.29 9.62 -22.67
C ALA A 220 6.64 10.16 -23.96
N ILE A 221 7.40 10.87 -24.82
CA ILE A 221 6.90 11.42 -26.06
C ILE A 221 6.50 10.30 -27.03
N LYS A 222 7.37 9.31 -27.26
CA LYS A 222 7.04 8.21 -28.18
C LYS A 222 5.91 7.34 -27.67
N GLY A 223 5.82 7.13 -26.37
CA GLY A 223 4.72 6.42 -25.74
C GLY A 223 3.39 7.20 -25.86
N SER A 224 3.39 8.50 -25.60
CA SER A 224 2.20 9.33 -25.75
C SER A 224 1.74 9.46 -27.22
N GLU A 225 2.67 9.62 -28.17
CA GLU A 225 2.35 9.58 -29.60
C GLU A 225 1.67 8.26 -30.00
N ALA A 226 2.21 7.13 -29.53
CA ALA A 226 1.63 5.81 -29.79
C ALA A 226 0.23 5.66 -29.18
N LEU A 227 0.02 6.12 -27.92
CA LEU A 227 -1.29 6.10 -27.29
C LEU A 227 -2.31 6.96 -28.03
N THR A 228 -1.91 8.16 -28.45
CA THR A 228 -2.76 9.09 -29.19
C THR A 228 -3.08 8.54 -30.62
N ALA A 229 -2.11 7.90 -31.27
CA ALA A 229 -2.29 7.33 -32.60
C ALA A 229 -3.30 6.16 -32.64
N ILE A 230 -3.43 5.42 -31.52
CA ILE A 230 -4.38 4.30 -31.41
C ILE A 230 -5.79 4.81 -31.10
N ASP A 231 -5.94 6.07 -30.67
CA ASP A 231 -7.24 6.69 -30.24
C ASP A 231 -8.01 5.78 -29.26
N MET A 232 -7.29 5.30 -28.27
CA MET A 232 -7.82 4.30 -27.33
C MET A 232 -8.73 4.96 -26.30
N PRO A 233 -9.94 4.42 -26.05
CA PRO A 233 -10.78 4.91 -24.97
C PRO A 233 -10.06 4.84 -23.61
N THR A 234 -10.13 5.91 -22.82
CA THR A 234 -9.47 6.01 -21.52
C THR A 234 -9.69 4.79 -20.59
N PRO A 235 -10.91 4.23 -20.46
CA PRO A 235 -11.11 3.03 -19.64
C PRO A 235 -10.35 1.80 -20.13
N LEU A 236 -10.17 1.66 -21.44
CA LEU A 236 -9.40 0.57 -22.01
C LEU A 236 -7.90 0.75 -21.76
N LEU A 237 -7.41 1.98 -21.89
CA LEU A 237 -6.03 2.34 -21.53
C LEU A 237 -5.74 2.00 -20.05
N PHE A 238 -6.65 2.38 -19.14
CA PHE A 238 -6.55 2.09 -17.73
C PHE A 238 -6.55 0.58 -17.45
N ALA A 239 -7.45 -0.17 -18.10
CA ALA A 239 -7.52 -1.62 -17.96
C ALA A 239 -6.23 -2.31 -18.42
N LEU A 240 -5.71 -1.93 -19.58
CA LEU A 240 -4.46 -2.48 -20.10
C LEU A 240 -3.27 -2.15 -19.21
N PHE A 241 -3.24 -0.94 -18.64
CA PHE A 241 -2.20 -0.56 -17.70
C PHE A 241 -2.27 -1.37 -16.41
N VAL A 242 -3.45 -1.55 -15.81
CA VAL A 242 -3.67 -2.41 -14.63
C VAL A 242 -3.23 -3.84 -14.90
N LEU A 243 -3.58 -4.40 -16.08
CA LEU A 243 -3.15 -5.76 -16.46
C LEU A 243 -1.63 -5.86 -16.66
N LEU A 244 -1.01 -4.83 -17.24
CA LEU A 244 0.44 -4.76 -17.38
C LEU A 244 1.13 -4.76 -16.01
N VAL A 245 0.65 -3.93 -15.08
CA VAL A 245 1.15 -3.88 -13.69
C VAL A 245 1.02 -5.25 -13.03
N ALA A 246 -0.15 -5.89 -13.13
CA ALA A 246 -0.38 -7.21 -12.56
C ALA A 246 0.54 -8.28 -13.17
N ALA A 247 0.78 -8.24 -14.47
CA ALA A 247 1.69 -9.16 -15.14
C ALA A 247 3.14 -9.00 -14.68
N ILE A 248 3.62 -7.75 -14.51
CA ILE A 248 4.96 -7.46 -13.99
C ILE A 248 5.07 -7.86 -12.52
N ASN A 249 4.01 -7.67 -11.72
CA ASN A 249 3.97 -8.03 -10.31
C ASN A 249 4.18 -9.54 -10.08
N LEU A 250 3.80 -10.39 -11.02
CA LEU A 250 4.10 -11.82 -10.92
C LEU A 250 5.60 -12.12 -10.81
N LEU A 251 6.44 -11.22 -11.31
CA LEU A 251 7.92 -11.33 -11.30
C LEU A 251 8.56 -10.46 -10.22
N ILE A 252 8.00 -9.25 -9.99
CA ILE A 252 8.53 -8.26 -9.04
C ILE A 252 7.47 -7.99 -7.97
N THR A 253 7.58 -8.66 -6.83
CA THR A 253 6.58 -8.62 -5.75
C THR A 253 6.75 -7.45 -4.79
N SER A 254 7.80 -6.66 -4.92
CA SER A 254 8.00 -5.44 -4.12
C SER A 254 7.32 -4.27 -4.80
N GLY A 255 6.18 -3.79 -4.25
CA GLY A 255 5.41 -2.69 -4.83
C GLY A 255 6.22 -1.40 -5.01
N SER A 256 7.07 -1.01 -4.06
CA SER A 256 7.92 0.18 -4.22
C SER A 256 9.01 -0.02 -5.29
N ALA A 257 9.61 -1.22 -5.36
CA ALA A 257 10.63 -1.51 -6.38
C ALA A 257 10.02 -1.56 -7.78
N GLN A 258 8.88 -2.19 -7.95
CA GLN A 258 8.16 -2.23 -9.22
C GLN A 258 7.75 -0.82 -9.67
N TRP A 259 7.18 -0.01 -8.76
CA TRP A 259 6.81 1.35 -9.08
C TRP A 259 8.02 2.22 -9.45
N ALA A 260 9.14 2.06 -8.75
CA ALA A 260 10.38 2.78 -9.05
C ALA A 260 10.92 2.50 -10.46
N LEU A 261 10.67 1.30 -11.00
CA LEU A 261 11.03 0.95 -12.38
C LEU A 261 10.01 1.46 -13.40
N MET A 262 8.72 1.45 -13.09
CA MET A 262 7.65 1.80 -14.02
C MET A 262 7.36 3.29 -14.07
N ALA A 263 7.35 3.97 -12.93
CA ALA A 263 6.93 5.37 -12.83
C ALA A 263 7.69 6.31 -13.76
N PRO A 264 9.04 6.23 -13.90
CA PRO A 264 9.79 7.12 -14.76
C PRO A 264 9.37 7.08 -16.24
N VAL A 265 8.73 5.99 -16.64
CA VAL A 265 8.23 5.81 -18.02
C VAL A 265 6.75 6.17 -18.10
N VAL A 266 5.93 5.58 -17.22
CA VAL A 266 4.47 5.65 -17.39
C VAL A 266 3.87 6.95 -16.86
N VAL A 267 4.43 7.56 -15.81
CA VAL A 267 3.93 8.82 -15.27
C VAL A 267 4.09 9.96 -16.28
N PRO A 268 5.29 10.23 -16.84
CA PRO A 268 5.45 11.28 -17.84
C PRO A 268 4.63 11.01 -19.12
N MET A 269 4.53 9.75 -19.54
CA MET A 269 3.76 9.35 -20.72
C MET A 269 2.27 9.66 -20.52
N PHE A 270 1.72 9.35 -19.36
CA PHE A 270 0.29 9.60 -19.05
C PHE A 270 0.03 11.09 -18.84
N MET A 271 0.96 11.85 -18.26
CA MET A 271 0.85 13.32 -18.16
C MET A 271 0.70 13.96 -19.54
N LEU A 272 1.48 13.51 -20.53
CA LEU A 272 1.41 14.04 -21.89
C LEU A 272 0.08 13.73 -22.62
N VAL A 273 -0.68 12.75 -22.15
CA VAL A 273 -2.05 12.47 -22.63
C VAL A 273 -3.13 13.00 -21.70
N GLY A 274 -2.78 13.91 -20.77
CA GLY A 274 -3.72 14.61 -19.91
C GLY A 274 -4.12 13.89 -18.64
N ILE A 275 -3.46 12.78 -18.25
CA ILE A 275 -3.77 12.00 -17.05
C ILE A 275 -2.84 12.41 -15.91
N ALA A 276 -3.39 12.75 -14.75
CA ALA A 276 -2.59 13.15 -13.59
C ALA A 276 -1.75 12.01 -13.01
N PRO A 277 -0.56 12.30 -12.45
CA PRO A 277 0.29 11.31 -11.78
C PRO A 277 -0.40 10.52 -10.70
N GLU A 278 -1.31 11.13 -9.96
CA GLU A 278 -2.10 10.52 -8.88
C GLU A 278 -3.04 9.43 -9.40
N VAL A 279 -3.64 9.66 -10.57
CA VAL A 279 -4.46 8.67 -11.28
C VAL A 279 -3.61 7.50 -11.72
N THR A 280 -2.45 7.76 -12.32
CA THR A 280 -1.50 6.74 -12.74
C THR A 280 -1.03 5.89 -11.56
N GLN A 281 -0.71 6.54 -10.43
CA GLN A 281 -0.32 5.87 -9.19
C GLN A 281 -1.46 5.00 -8.64
N MET A 282 -2.72 5.47 -8.72
CA MET A 282 -3.86 4.70 -8.24
C MET A 282 -4.13 3.46 -9.10
N LEU A 283 -4.04 3.58 -10.41
CA LEU A 283 -4.13 2.44 -11.33
C LEU A 283 -3.04 1.41 -11.07
N TYR A 284 -1.81 1.88 -10.79
CA TYR A 284 -0.72 1.00 -10.35
C TYR A 284 -1.11 0.20 -9.11
N ARG A 285 -1.64 0.84 -8.07
CA ARG A 285 -2.06 0.17 -6.82
C ARG A 285 -3.11 -0.92 -7.07
N ILE A 286 -4.04 -0.68 -8.00
CA ILE A 286 -5.10 -1.62 -8.39
C ILE A 286 -4.52 -2.86 -9.08
N GLY A 287 -3.47 -2.70 -9.89
CA GLY A 287 -2.79 -3.83 -10.54
C GLY A 287 -1.86 -4.61 -9.60
N ASP A 288 -1.16 -3.89 -8.71
CA ASP A 288 -0.15 -4.45 -7.81
C ASP A 288 -0.77 -5.33 -6.71
N SER A 289 -1.68 -4.79 -5.90
CA SER A 289 -2.17 -5.48 -4.71
C SER A 289 -2.84 -6.82 -4.97
N PRO A 290 -3.82 -6.95 -5.89
CA PRO A 290 -4.50 -8.24 -6.11
C PRO A 290 -3.58 -9.33 -6.67
N ALA A 291 -2.53 -8.95 -7.40
CA ALA A 291 -1.60 -9.89 -8.00
C ALA A 291 -0.65 -10.56 -6.98
N ASN A 292 -0.43 -9.92 -5.82
CA ASN A 292 0.47 -10.42 -4.78
C ASN A 292 0.09 -11.78 -4.19
N ILE A 293 -1.20 -12.16 -4.22
CA ILE A 293 -1.65 -13.45 -3.67
C ILE A 293 -1.55 -14.63 -4.64
N VAL A 294 -1.32 -14.38 -5.91
CA VAL A 294 -1.20 -15.44 -6.92
C VAL A 294 0.25 -15.70 -7.34
N THR A 295 1.20 -14.87 -6.94
CA THR A 295 2.60 -15.07 -7.28
C THR A 295 3.33 -15.91 -6.25
N PRO A 296 3.97 -17.02 -6.66
CA PRO A 296 4.79 -17.83 -5.77
C PRO A 296 6.10 -17.13 -5.35
N MET A 297 6.44 -15.99 -5.99
CA MET A 297 7.62 -15.18 -5.65
C MET A 297 7.41 -14.37 -4.37
N SER A 298 6.17 -14.21 -3.91
CA SER A 298 5.85 -13.51 -2.67
C SER A 298 6.28 -14.33 -1.44
N PRO A 299 6.99 -13.74 -0.47
CA PRO A 299 7.36 -14.44 0.76
C PRO A 299 6.13 -14.86 1.58
N TYR A 300 5.03 -14.14 1.47
CA TYR A 300 3.77 -14.48 2.13
C TYR A 300 3.09 -15.70 1.51
N PHE A 301 3.39 -16.03 0.25
CA PHE A 301 2.86 -17.20 -0.42
C PHE A 301 3.34 -18.50 0.25
N ALA A 302 4.63 -18.60 0.56
CA ALA A 302 5.19 -19.74 1.28
C ALA A 302 4.57 -19.90 2.69
N LEU A 303 4.39 -18.79 3.39
CA LEU A 303 3.74 -18.75 4.70
C LEU A 303 2.27 -19.23 4.61
N ALA A 304 1.51 -18.71 3.64
CA ALA A 304 0.14 -19.12 3.41
C ALA A 304 0.03 -20.61 3.06
N LEU A 305 0.99 -21.14 2.28
CA LEU A 305 1.05 -22.56 1.95
C LEU A 305 1.31 -23.42 3.19
N MET A 306 2.23 -23.02 4.07
CA MET A 306 2.49 -23.73 5.35
C MET A 306 1.23 -23.79 6.21
N PHE A 307 0.49 -22.68 6.33
CA PHE A 307 -0.79 -22.67 7.05
C PHE A 307 -1.85 -23.55 6.37
N LEU A 308 -1.93 -23.54 5.05
CA LEU A 308 -2.85 -24.38 4.31
C LEU A 308 -2.53 -25.88 4.53
N GLN A 309 -1.25 -26.25 4.50
CA GLN A 309 -0.78 -27.63 4.72
C GLN A 309 -1.07 -28.16 6.15
N LYS A 310 -1.26 -27.25 7.12
CA LYS A 310 -1.70 -27.64 8.47
C LYS A 310 -3.11 -28.27 8.46
N TYR A 311 -3.98 -27.83 7.53
CA TYR A 311 -5.36 -28.31 7.42
C TYR A 311 -5.57 -29.27 6.24
N TYR A 312 -4.74 -29.17 5.20
CA TYR A 312 -4.74 -30.04 4.03
C TYR A 312 -3.31 -30.39 3.65
N ARG A 313 -2.82 -31.54 4.10
CA ARG A 313 -1.41 -31.96 3.99
C ARG A 313 -0.90 -32.11 2.56
N LYS A 314 -1.79 -32.51 1.64
CA LYS A 314 -1.48 -32.71 0.21
C LYS A 314 -1.45 -31.37 -0.54
N ALA A 315 -1.70 -30.21 0.13
CA ALA A 315 -1.69 -28.92 -0.51
C ALA A 315 -0.32 -28.59 -1.09
N GLY A 316 -0.31 -28.29 -2.38
CA GLY A 316 0.86 -27.81 -3.12
C GLY A 316 0.67 -26.34 -3.57
N LEU A 317 1.67 -25.83 -4.31
CA LEU A 317 1.62 -24.51 -4.93
C LEU A 317 0.35 -24.31 -5.77
N GLY A 318 0.01 -25.31 -6.60
CA GLY A 318 -1.19 -25.28 -7.45
C GLY A 318 -2.49 -25.19 -6.65
N THR A 319 -2.57 -25.88 -5.49
CA THR A 319 -3.73 -25.81 -4.60
C THR A 319 -3.91 -24.39 -4.06
N LEU A 320 -2.83 -23.80 -3.54
CA LEU A 320 -2.88 -22.43 -3.02
C LEU A 320 -3.23 -21.44 -4.13
N MET A 321 -2.61 -21.54 -5.30
CA MET A 321 -2.94 -20.69 -6.46
C MET A 321 -4.41 -20.82 -6.88
N SER A 322 -4.96 -22.04 -6.93
CA SER A 322 -6.35 -22.28 -7.31
C SER A 322 -7.36 -21.68 -6.31
N LEU A 323 -6.98 -21.58 -5.03
CA LEU A 323 -7.79 -20.96 -3.99
C LEU A 323 -7.59 -19.42 -3.95
N SER A 324 -6.43 -18.92 -4.39
CA SER A 324 -6.10 -17.49 -4.39
C SER A 324 -6.62 -16.76 -5.62
N LEU A 325 -6.65 -17.43 -6.77
CA LEU A 325 -7.01 -16.83 -8.06
C LEU A 325 -8.41 -16.18 -8.07
N PRO A 326 -9.48 -16.79 -7.52
CA PRO A 326 -10.79 -16.13 -7.43
C PRO A 326 -10.74 -14.82 -6.65
N TYR A 327 -9.96 -14.75 -5.56
CA TYR A 327 -9.76 -13.50 -4.81
C TYR A 327 -9.04 -12.45 -5.66
N ALA A 328 -7.93 -12.82 -6.29
CA ALA A 328 -7.14 -11.89 -7.11
C ALA A 328 -7.97 -11.28 -8.24
N VAL A 329 -8.68 -12.14 -8.99
CA VAL A 329 -9.52 -11.69 -10.12
C VAL A 329 -10.66 -10.80 -9.62
N THR A 330 -11.38 -11.19 -8.58
CA THR A 330 -12.51 -10.42 -8.06
C THR A 330 -12.06 -9.10 -7.45
N MET A 331 -10.96 -9.07 -6.70
CA MET A 331 -10.38 -7.84 -6.18
C MET A 331 -9.96 -6.90 -7.32
N MET A 332 -9.21 -7.41 -8.30
CA MET A 332 -8.72 -6.60 -9.42
C MET A 332 -9.86 -6.02 -10.24
N VAL A 333 -10.81 -6.86 -10.67
CA VAL A 333 -11.95 -6.41 -11.47
C VAL A 333 -12.88 -5.50 -10.66
N GLY A 334 -13.26 -5.90 -9.45
CA GLY A 334 -14.18 -5.13 -8.62
C GLY A 334 -13.58 -3.78 -8.19
N TRP A 335 -12.28 -3.75 -7.85
CA TRP A 335 -11.61 -2.49 -7.51
C TRP A 335 -11.43 -1.58 -8.72
N PHE A 336 -11.08 -2.14 -9.86
CA PHE A 336 -11.00 -1.40 -11.12
C PHE A 336 -12.36 -0.80 -11.53
N LEU A 337 -13.45 -1.56 -11.44
CA LEU A 337 -14.79 -1.05 -11.72
C LEU A 337 -15.20 0.05 -10.72
N PHE A 338 -14.86 -0.12 -9.44
CA PHE A 338 -15.07 0.92 -8.44
C PHE A 338 -14.26 2.18 -8.75
N PHE A 339 -13.01 2.02 -9.21
CA PHE A 339 -12.19 3.14 -9.65
C PHE A 339 -12.79 3.85 -10.89
N LEU A 340 -13.27 3.13 -11.89
CA LEU A 340 -13.93 3.74 -13.04
C LEU A 340 -15.19 4.52 -12.62
N ALA A 341 -16.00 3.93 -11.73
CA ALA A 341 -17.18 4.63 -11.21
C ALA A 341 -16.77 5.93 -10.49
N TRP A 342 -15.71 5.89 -9.67
CA TRP A 342 -15.17 7.07 -9.00
C TRP A 342 -14.63 8.11 -9.98
N TYR A 343 -13.84 7.67 -10.95
CA TYR A 343 -13.26 8.54 -11.98
C TYR A 343 -14.33 9.33 -12.73
N TYR A 344 -15.42 8.69 -13.12
CA TYR A 344 -16.52 9.36 -13.82
C TYR A 344 -17.36 10.30 -12.94
N THR A 345 -17.28 10.20 -11.62
CA THR A 345 -17.92 11.21 -10.73
C THR A 345 -17.15 12.53 -10.70
N GLY A 346 -15.90 12.55 -11.15
CA GLY A 346 -15.02 13.72 -11.05
C GLY A 346 -14.56 14.04 -9.62
N LEU A 347 -14.83 13.15 -8.65
CA LEU A 347 -14.37 13.34 -7.27
C LEU A 347 -12.84 13.17 -7.19
N PRO A 348 -12.13 14.06 -6.46
CA PRO A 348 -10.69 13.96 -6.31
C PRO A 348 -10.30 12.66 -5.59
N LEU A 349 -9.14 12.11 -5.93
CA LEU A 349 -8.59 10.91 -5.28
C LEU A 349 -8.05 11.21 -3.88
N GLY A 350 -7.66 12.45 -3.62
CA GLY A 350 -7.13 12.93 -2.36
C GLY A 350 -7.27 14.43 -2.20
N PRO A 351 -6.82 15.00 -1.08
CA PRO A 351 -6.88 16.45 -0.84
C PRO A 351 -6.08 17.24 -1.90
N GLY A 352 -6.75 18.14 -2.63
CA GLY A 352 -6.12 19.02 -3.62
C GLY A 352 -5.55 18.30 -4.84
N THR A 353 -5.94 17.04 -5.10
CA THR A 353 -5.39 16.25 -6.19
C THR A 353 -6.23 16.38 -7.46
N PRO A 354 -5.63 16.73 -8.61
CA PRO A 354 -6.32 16.75 -9.88
C PRO A 354 -6.56 15.33 -10.41
N MET A 355 -7.60 15.17 -11.24
CA MET A 355 -7.82 13.93 -12.02
C MET A 355 -7.15 14.02 -13.39
N GLU A 356 -7.01 15.22 -13.90
CA GLU A 356 -6.43 15.51 -15.21
C GLU A 356 -5.18 16.37 -15.02
N TYR A 357 -4.19 16.14 -15.86
CA TYR A 357 -3.03 17.01 -16.00
C TYR A 357 -3.27 17.93 -17.21
N PRO A 358 -3.05 19.25 -17.11
CA PRO A 358 -3.22 20.14 -18.25
C PRO A 358 -2.28 19.69 -19.37
N ALA A 359 -2.86 19.15 -20.43
CA ALA A 359 -2.11 18.85 -21.64
C ALA A 359 -1.57 20.17 -22.20
N GLY A 360 -0.25 20.29 -22.29
CA GLY A 360 0.44 21.48 -22.76
C GLY A 360 0.24 21.71 -24.27
#